data_a4d70c1150d3f2b9029ca67b0a5d9c41
#
_entry.id   a4d70c1150d3f2b9029ca67b0a5d9c41
#
_cell.length_a   1.000
_cell.length_b   1.000
_cell.length_c   1.000
_cell.angle_alpha   90.00
_cell.angle_beta   90.00
_cell.angle_gamma   90.00
#
_symmetry.space_group_name_H-M   'P 1'
#
loop_
_entity.id
_entity.type
_entity.pdbx_description
1 polymer ?
#
loop_
_entity_poly.entity_id
_entity_poly.type
_entity_poly.pdbx_seq_one_letter_code
_entity_poly.pdbx_strand_id
1 'polypeptide(L)'
;IRPSNQGSSIGVSILKAVDIMTYRDSINAAFFIEHVSSPVWNAYSKEEKYIWAVEVSDIRGGIGFPVELAEQTIHHPQALVKYLDNYLITNDSCTIEGHMTEQRVIVESFIDGREFSCIVLRNEDQNAVALPPTEIVNSGDIYDYRSKYLPGLSRKITPIAVSDDHLQAIRSECERLYDYLGFHTYARIDGFINAEGKIFLNAPNTPSGMLPSSFFFHQAAEIGLNPSQFLSFIIRCSVPERLKD
;
A
#
# COMPACT_ATOMS: atom_id res chain seq x y z
N ILE A 1 3.32 -8.50 7.81
CA ILE A 1 2.32 -9.34 7.13
C ILE A 1 1.50 -8.46 6.21
N ARG A 2 1.27 -8.90 4.99
CA ARG A 2 0.49 -8.13 4.02
C ARG A 2 -0.23 -9.02 3.00
N PRO A 3 -1.35 -8.55 2.45
CA PRO A 3 -2.01 -9.20 1.30
C PRO A 3 -1.08 -9.30 0.10
N SER A 4 -1.28 -10.31 -0.75
CA SER A 4 -0.43 -10.49 -1.95
C SER A 4 -0.82 -9.57 -3.11
N ASN A 5 -2.10 -9.18 -3.21
CA ASN A 5 -2.63 -8.44 -4.38
C ASN A 5 -3.24 -7.07 -4.03
N GLN A 6 -3.11 -6.61 -2.78
CA GLN A 6 -3.64 -5.31 -2.37
C GLN A 6 -2.58 -4.21 -2.42
N GLY A 7 -3.05 -2.99 -2.72
CA GLY A 7 -2.27 -1.77 -2.67
C GLY A 7 -2.60 -0.88 -1.46
N SER A 8 -2.00 0.29 -1.42
CA SER A 8 -2.30 1.37 -0.46
C SER A 8 -2.16 0.99 1.02
N SER A 9 -1.35 -0.02 1.34
CA SER A 9 -1.15 -0.57 2.70
C SER A 9 -2.44 -1.10 3.36
N ILE A 10 -3.45 -1.46 2.57
CA ILE A 10 -4.68 -2.08 3.07
C ILE A 10 -4.35 -3.51 3.52
N GLY A 11 -4.81 -3.91 4.71
CA GLY A 11 -4.55 -5.23 5.29
C GLY A 11 -3.10 -5.47 5.75
N VAL A 12 -2.27 -4.44 5.80
CA VAL A 12 -0.86 -4.53 6.25
C VAL A 12 -0.78 -4.43 7.76
N SER A 13 -0.05 -5.35 8.39
CA SER A 13 0.23 -5.35 9.83
C SER A 13 1.73 -5.46 10.10
N ILE A 14 2.22 -4.70 11.09
CA ILE A 14 3.58 -4.84 11.62
C ILE A 14 3.51 -5.53 12.98
N LEU A 15 4.23 -6.63 13.12
CA LEU A 15 4.35 -7.36 14.39
C LEU A 15 5.62 -6.89 15.12
N LYS A 16 5.44 -6.19 16.24
CA LYS A 16 6.54 -5.78 17.14
C LYS A 16 6.96 -6.91 18.09
N ALA A 17 6.04 -7.83 18.39
CA ALA A 17 6.29 -9.04 19.15
C ALA A 17 5.50 -10.19 18.51
N VAL A 18 6.08 -11.38 18.49
CA VAL A 18 5.43 -12.57 17.90
C VAL A 18 4.74 -13.33 19.02
N ASP A 19 3.46 -13.04 19.25
CA ASP A 19 2.54 -13.91 19.98
C ASP A 19 1.52 -14.52 19.01
N ILE A 20 0.97 -15.68 19.37
CA ILE A 20 0.09 -16.44 18.48
C ILE A 20 -1.21 -15.68 18.18
N MET A 21 -1.73 -14.91 19.11
CA MET A 21 -3.00 -14.19 18.91
C MET A 21 -2.81 -13.05 17.92
N THR A 22 -1.85 -12.18 18.17
CA THR A 22 -1.51 -11.04 17.28
C THR A 22 -1.11 -11.52 15.87
N TYR A 23 -0.37 -12.63 15.80
CA TYR A 23 0.00 -13.22 14.51
C TYR A 23 -1.23 -13.69 13.73
N ARG A 24 -2.12 -14.44 14.38
CA ARG A 24 -3.36 -14.92 13.78
C ARG A 24 -4.24 -13.77 13.30
N ASP A 25 -4.44 -12.77 14.14
CA ASP A 25 -5.29 -11.61 13.80
C ASP A 25 -4.71 -10.83 12.62
N SER A 26 -3.39 -10.67 12.56
CA SER A 26 -2.71 -10.05 11.41
C SER A 26 -2.83 -10.86 10.12
N ILE A 27 -2.78 -12.19 10.21
CA ILE A 27 -3.02 -13.09 9.07
C ILE A 27 -4.47 -12.97 8.59
N ASN A 28 -5.43 -13.00 9.50
CA ASN A 28 -6.86 -12.85 9.16
C ASN A 28 -7.14 -11.50 8.49
N ALA A 29 -6.58 -10.41 9.04
CA ALA A 29 -6.68 -9.08 8.44
C ALA A 29 -6.11 -9.04 7.01
N ALA A 30 -4.97 -9.68 6.78
CA ALA A 30 -4.35 -9.74 5.45
C ALA A 30 -5.12 -10.64 4.47
N PHE A 31 -5.87 -11.62 4.94
CA PHE A 31 -6.80 -12.40 4.14
C PHE A 31 -8.17 -11.75 3.95
N PHE A 32 -8.47 -10.66 4.67
CA PHE A 32 -9.81 -10.04 4.76
C PHE A 32 -10.86 -11.01 5.31
N ILE A 33 -10.51 -11.68 6.40
CA ILE A 33 -11.34 -12.65 7.11
C ILE A 33 -11.60 -12.15 8.53
N GLU A 34 -12.85 -12.29 8.98
CA GLU A 34 -13.26 -12.00 10.36
C GLU A 34 -13.89 -13.22 10.99
N HIS A 35 -13.51 -13.54 12.24
CA HIS A 35 -14.07 -14.64 13.01
C HIS A 35 -14.94 -14.13 14.15
N VAL A 36 -16.17 -14.57 14.19
CA VAL A 36 -17.14 -14.20 15.22
C VAL A 36 -17.61 -15.43 15.95
N SER A 37 -17.47 -15.43 17.29
CA SER A 37 -18.01 -16.49 18.13
C SER A 37 -19.30 -16.07 18.84
N SER A 38 -20.23 -17.02 19.04
CA SER A 38 -21.52 -16.79 19.70
C SER A 38 -21.38 -16.15 21.08
N PRO A 39 -20.44 -16.58 21.97
CA PRO A 39 -20.27 -15.95 23.27
C PRO A 39 -19.86 -14.47 23.17
N VAL A 40 -18.95 -14.12 22.28
CA VAL A 40 -18.50 -12.72 22.07
C VAL A 40 -19.63 -11.89 21.47
N TRP A 41 -20.30 -12.41 20.44
CA TRP A 41 -21.42 -11.72 19.80
C TRP A 41 -22.58 -11.43 20.74
N ASN A 42 -22.92 -12.40 21.60
CA ASN A 42 -24.03 -12.26 22.55
C ASN A 42 -23.68 -11.35 23.75
N ALA A 43 -22.40 -11.09 24.01
CA ALA A 43 -21.98 -10.13 25.01
C ALA A 43 -22.14 -8.66 24.56
N TYR A 44 -22.18 -8.41 23.24
CA TYR A 44 -22.36 -7.07 22.69
C TYR A 44 -23.80 -6.58 22.85
N SER A 45 -23.96 -5.31 23.21
CA SER A 45 -25.21 -4.57 23.08
C SER A 45 -25.58 -4.38 21.60
N LYS A 46 -26.82 -3.99 21.33
CA LYS A 46 -27.27 -3.70 19.94
C LYS A 46 -26.45 -2.60 19.28
N GLU A 47 -26.03 -1.61 20.03
CA GLU A 47 -25.23 -0.49 19.55
C GLU A 47 -23.80 -0.94 19.22
N GLU A 48 -23.17 -1.72 20.10
CA GLU A 48 -21.83 -2.28 19.87
C GLU A 48 -21.79 -3.21 18.65
N LYS A 49 -22.82 -4.04 18.45
CA LYS A 49 -22.96 -4.87 17.26
C LYS A 49 -22.99 -4.05 15.97
N TYR A 50 -23.72 -2.93 16.00
CA TYR A 50 -23.80 -2.04 14.84
C TYR A 50 -22.48 -1.31 14.58
N ILE A 51 -21.85 -0.78 15.62
CA ILE A 51 -20.53 -0.13 15.51
C ILE A 51 -19.51 -1.11 14.93
N TRP A 52 -19.44 -2.32 15.49
CA TRP A 52 -18.55 -3.37 14.98
C TRP A 52 -18.82 -3.69 13.49
N ALA A 53 -20.08 -3.82 13.09
CA ALA A 53 -20.41 -4.11 11.69
C ALA A 53 -20.05 -2.95 10.74
N VAL A 54 -20.10 -1.71 11.22
CA VAL A 54 -19.61 -0.53 10.47
C VAL A 54 -18.09 -0.55 10.35
N GLU A 55 -17.36 -0.88 11.42
CA GLU A 55 -15.89 -1.01 11.40
C GLU A 55 -15.45 -2.13 10.43
N VAL A 56 -16.10 -3.28 10.48
CA VAL A 56 -15.85 -4.41 9.56
C VAL A 56 -16.11 -4.02 8.11
N SER A 57 -17.07 -3.12 7.85
CA SER A 57 -17.39 -2.67 6.49
C SER A 57 -16.34 -1.74 5.87
N ASP A 58 -15.50 -1.10 6.66
CA ASP A 58 -14.44 -0.23 6.17
C ASP A 58 -13.19 -1.06 5.84
N ILE A 59 -12.89 -1.23 4.55
CA ILE A 59 -11.73 -2.01 4.10
C ILE A 59 -10.37 -1.48 4.62
N ARG A 60 -10.32 -0.24 5.11
CA ARG A 60 -9.07 0.35 5.65
C ARG A 60 -8.73 -0.18 7.04
N GLY A 61 -9.69 -0.70 7.79
CA GLY A 61 -9.50 -1.23 9.13
C GLY A 61 -10.21 -2.56 9.38
N GLY A 62 -11.20 -2.90 8.53
CA GLY A 62 -11.93 -4.16 8.53
C GLY A 62 -11.67 -4.96 7.26
N ILE A 63 -12.66 -5.73 6.84
CA ILE A 63 -12.57 -6.63 5.68
C ILE A 63 -13.26 -6.08 4.43
N GLY A 64 -13.99 -4.97 4.56
CA GLY A 64 -14.74 -4.35 3.47
C GLY A 64 -16.03 -5.08 3.12
N PHE A 65 -16.97 -4.37 2.46
CA PHE A 65 -18.22 -4.94 1.95
C PHE A 65 -18.22 -4.97 0.42
N PRO A 66 -19.00 -5.88 -0.23
CA PRO A 66 -19.84 -6.92 0.39
C PRO A 66 -19.03 -8.00 1.10
N VAL A 67 -19.68 -8.70 2.04
CA VAL A 67 -19.09 -9.85 2.73
C VAL A 67 -19.85 -11.12 2.40
N GLU A 68 -19.14 -12.25 2.45
CA GLU A 68 -19.69 -13.60 2.29
C GLU A 68 -19.76 -14.30 3.64
N LEU A 69 -20.91 -14.90 3.94
CA LEU A 69 -21.14 -15.71 5.14
C LEU A 69 -22.15 -16.83 4.83
N ALA A 70 -21.71 -18.09 4.98
CA ALA A 70 -22.57 -19.27 4.76
C ALA A 70 -23.37 -19.19 3.45
N GLU A 71 -22.67 -18.97 2.33
CA GLU A 71 -23.24 -18.85 0.97
C GLU A 71 -24.17 -17.64 0.75
N GLN A 72 -24.15 -16.67 1.65
CA GLN A 72 -24.93 -15.43 1.56
C GLN A 72 -24.02 -14.24 1.36
N THR A 73 -24.27 -13.44 0.32
CA THR A 73 -23.61 -12.14 0.12
C THR A 73 -24.38 -11.05 0.85
N ILE A 74 -23.70 -10.32 1.72
CA ILE A 74 -24.28 -9.27 2.56
C ILE A 74 -23.63 -7.92 2.21
N HIS A 75 -24.47 -6.93 1.89
CA HIS A 75 -24.01 -5.63 1.36
C HIS A 75 -24.04 -4.48 2.38
N HIS A 76 -24.66 -4.66 3.55
CA HIS A 76 -24.89 -3.57 4.50
C HIS A 76 -24.66 -4.00 5.95
N PRO A 77 -24.07 -3.12 6.81
CA PRO A 77 -23.83 -3.43 8.22
C PRO A 77 -25.06 -3.92 8.98
N GLN A 78 -26.23 -3.27 8.80
CA GLN A 78 -27.45 -3.68 9.47
C GLN A 78 -27.93 -5.08 9.04
N ALA A 79 -27.74 -5.44 7.78
CA ALA A 79 -28.07 -6.76 7.29
C ALA A 79 -27.15 -7.82 7.88
N LEU A 80 -25.85 -7.50 8.05
CA LEU A 80 -24.88 -8.37 8.71
C LEU A 80 -25.25 -8.61 10.19
N VAL A 81 -25.56 -7.56 10.92
CA VAL A 81 -26.02 -7.69 12.33
C VAL A 81 -27.23 -8.60 12.43
N LYS A 82 -28.27 -8.35 11.62
CA LYS A 82 -29.47 -9.17 11.61
C LYS A 82 -29.20 -10.63 11.25
N TYR A 83 -28.29 -10.86 10.31
CA TYR A 83 -27.91 -12.22 9.90
C TYR A 83 -27.19 -12.95 11.04
N LEU A 84 -26.20 -12.31 11.67
CA LEU A 84 -25.44 -12.87 12.78
C LEU A 84 -26.30 -13.13 14.01
N ASP A 85 -27.23 -12.24 14.35
CA ASP A 85 -28.20 -12.44 15.46
C ASP A 85 -29.00 -13.72 15.28
N ASN A 86 -29.34 -14.11 14.05
CA ASN A 86 -30.06 -15.35 13.78
C ASN A 86 -29.12 -16.56 13.66
N TYR A 87 -28.01 -16.40 12.94
CA TYR A 87 -27.10 -17.50 12.62
C TYR A 87 -26.41 -18.05 13.89
N LEU A 88 -26.00 -17.17 14.79
CA LEU A 88 -25.29 -17.54 16.02
C LEU A 88 -26.22 -18.06 17.15
N ILE A 89 -27.53 -18.18 16.92
CA ILE A 89 -28.45 -18.90 17.83
C ILE A 89 -28.14 -20.40 17.82
N THR A 90 -27.84 -20.94 16.63
CA THR A 90 -27.67 -22.39 16.41
C THR A 90 -26.24 -22.78 16.06
N ASN A 91 -25.35 -21.80 15.89
CA ASN A 91 -23.96 -22.01 15.55
C ASN A 91 -23.04 -21.37 16.59
N ASP A 92 -21.98 -22.06 16.99
CA ASP A 92 -21.01 -21.59 18.00
C ASP A 92 -20.14 -20.44 17.48
N SER A 93 -19.89 -20.40 16.17
CA SER A 93 -19.06 -19.39 15.52
C SER A 93 -19.32 -19.33 14.02
N CYS A 94 -18.80 -18.31 13.38
CA CYS A 94 -18.74 -18.19 11.92
C CYS A 94 -17.46 -17.51 11.46
N THR A 95 -17.17 -17.69 10.19
CA THR A 95 -16.14 -16.95 9.46
C THR A 95 -16.83 -16.10 8.41
N ILE A 96 -16.47 -14.82 8.39
CA ILE A 96 -16.96 -13.84 7.43
C ILE A 96 -15.78 -13.52 6.51
N GLU A 97 -16.01 -13.56 5.22
CA GLU A 97 -15.01 -13.27 4.20
C GLU A 97 -15.38 -11.98 3.46
N GLY A 98 -14.43 -11.06 3.34
CA GLY A 98 -14.61 -9.87 2.51
C GLY A 98 -14.61 -10.24 1.02
N HIS A 99 -15.25 -9.45 0.19
CA HIS A 99 -15.25 -9.64 -1.27
C HIS A 99 -13.84 -9.64 -1.90
N MET A 100 -12.90 -8.98 -1.24
CA MET A 100 -11.49 -8.90 -1.65
C MET A 100 -10.62 -9.97 -1.00
N THR A 101 -11.20 -11.08 -0.54
CA THR A 101 -10.49 -12.18 0.11
C THR A 101 -9.28 -12.64 -0.69
N GLU A 102 -8.13 -12.67 -0.04
CA GLU A 102 -6.86 -13.09 -0.64
C GLU A 102 -6.69 -14.61 -0.58
N GLN A 103 -5.99 -15.16 -1.55
CA GLN A 103 -5.60 -16.57 -1.54
C GLN A 103 -4.23 -16.80 -0.90
N ARG A 104 -3.45 -15.76 -0.76
CA ARG A 104 -2.07 -15.78 -0.23
C ARG A 104 -1.78 -14.50 0.51
N VAL A 105 -0.95 -14.61 1.52
CA VAL A 105 -0.38 -13.47 2.23
C VAL A 105 1.15 -13.55 2.19
N ILE A 106 1.79 -12.40 2.31
CA ILE A 106 3.24 -12.29 2.36
C ILE A 106 3.63 -12.01 3.81
N VAL A 107 4.54 -12.82 4.33
CA VAL A 107 5.19 -12.60 5.63
C VAL A 107 6.65 -12.28 5.34
N GLU A 108 7.10 -11.10 5.74
CA GLU A 108 8.43 -10.60 5.44
C GLU A 108 9.06 -9.92 6.65
N SER A 109 10.39 -9.82 6.66
CA SER A 109 11.10 -9.08 7.69
C SER A 109 10.76 -7.60 7.62
N PHE A 110 10.54 -6.98 8.78
CA PHE A 110 10.44 -5.52 8.87
C PHE A 110 11.81 -4.91 8.53
N ILE A 111 11.80 -3.90 7.67
CA ILE A 111 13.00 -3.15 7.31
C ILE A 111 13.00 -1.85 8.11
N ASP A 112 13.89 -1.78 9.11
CA ASP A 112 14.14 -0.55 9.84
C ASP A 112 15.02 0.37 8.99
N GLY A 113 14.42 1.41 8.43
CA GLY A 113 15.12 2.30 7.50
C GLY A 113 14.26 3.51 7.10
N ARG A 114 14.89 4.41 6.37
CA ARG A 114 14.22 5.59 5.81
C ARG A 114 13.51 5.19 4.53
N GLU A 115 12.21 5.42 4.48
CA GLU A 115 11.38 5.13 3.30
C GLU A 115 11.61 6.18 2.22
N PHE A 116 11.77 5.74 0.98
CA PHE A 116 11.87 6.62 -0.17
C PHE A 116 10.97 6.18 -1.32
N SER A 117 10.66 7.15 -2.19
CA SER A 117 10.01 6.94 -3.48
C SER A 117 10.85 7.59 -4.58
N CYS A 118 11.13 6.86 -5.64
CA CYS A 118 11.98 7.30 -6.75
C CYS A 118 11.24 7.12 -8.08
N ILE A 119 11.13 8.19 -8.84
CA ILE A 119 10.63 8.14 -10.21
C ILE A 119 11.79 7.81 -11.15
N VAL A 120 11.60 6.78 -11.97
CA VAL A 120 12.51 6.43 -13.06
C VAL A 120 11.75 6.57 -14.37
N LEU A 121 12.41 7.10 -15.38
CA LEU A 121 11.84 7.31 -16.71
C LEU A 121 12.89 7.04 -17.79
N ARG A 122 12.45 6.88 -19.06
CA ARG A 122 13.35 6.91 -20.20
C ARG A 122 13.68 8.36 -20.57
N ASN A 123 14.95 8.63 -20.85
CA ASN A 123 15.35 9.89 -21.47
C ASN A 123 15.24 9.82 -23.01
N GLU A 124 15.63 10.88 -23.71
CA GLU A 124 15.58 10.95 -25.18
C GLU A 124 16.49 9.91 -25.86
N ASP A 125 17.59 9.49 -25.20
CA ASP A 125 18.50 8.45 -25.64
C ASP A 125 18.04 7.02 -25.27
N GLN A 126 16.83 6.89 -24.72
CA GLN A 126 16.23 5.64 -24.25
C GLN A 126 16.99 4.98 -23.08
N ASN A 127 17.78 5.72 -22.33
CA ASN A 127 18.37 5.25 -21.09
C ASN A 127 17.40 5.43 -19.91
N ALA A 128 17.42 4.50 -18.96
CA ALA A 128 16.75 4.69 -17.69
C ALA A 128 17.43 5.79 -16.88
N VAL A 129 16.65 6.74 -16.37
CA VAL A 129 17.13 7.86 -15.57
C VAL A 129 16.25 8.00 -14.34
N ALA A 130 16.83 7.82 -13.16
CA ALA A 130 16.18 8.06 -11.89
C ALA A 130 16.24 9.54 -11.52
N LEU A 131 15.08 10.10 -11.15
CA LEU A 131 14.99 11.44 -10.58
C LEU A 131 15.51 11.46 -9.13
N PRO A 132 15.80 12.64 -8.55
CA PRO A 132 16.15 12.74 -7.15
C PRO A 132 15.07 12.14 -6.26
N PRO A 133 15.35 11.05 -5.50
CA PRO A 133 14.33 10.35 -4.73
C PRO A 133 13.81 11.20 -3.57
N THR A 134 12.53 11.03 -3.26
CA THR A 134 11.85 11.71 -2.16
C THR A 134 11.79 10.81 -0.94
N GLU A 135 12.20 11.31 0.22
CA GLU A 135 11.95 10.65 1.51
C GLU A 135 10.50 10.83 1.93
N ILE A 136 9.93 9.77 2.50
CA ILE A 136 8.61 9.75 3.11
C ILE A 136 8.80 9.67 4.62
N VAL A 137 8.56 10.78 5.31
CA VAL A 137 8.64 10.84 6.78
C VAL A 137 7.23 10.72 7.34
N ASN A 138 6.96 9.62 8.01
CA ASN A 138 5.67 9.33 8.61
C ASN A 138 5.65 9.71 10.08
N SER A 139 4.49 10.11 10.60
CA SER A 139 4.26 10.31 12.02
C SER A 139 3.98 9.00 12.78
N GLY A 140 3.81 7.88 12.07
CA GLY A 140 3.53 6.54 12.59
C GLY A 140 4.45 5.48 11.97
N ASP A 141 4.32 4.24 12.44
CA ASP A 141 5.15 3.09 12.02
C ASP A 141 4.91 2.64 10.57
N ILE A 142 3.77 3.01 9.97
CA ILE A 142 3.40 2.61 8.60
C ILE A 142 2.95 3.83 7.80
N TYR A 143 3.37 3.91 6.54
CA TYR A 143 2.79 4.80 5.54
C TYR A 143 1.45 4.22 5.05
N ASP A 144 0.45 4.26 5.93
CA ASP A 144 -0.87 3.72 5.71
C ASP A 144 -1.71 4.58 4.74
N TYR A 145 -2.95 4.15 4.48
CA TYR A 145 -3.88 4.87 3.62
C TYR A 145 -4.13 6.31 4.10
N ARG A 146 -4.26 6.52 5.42
CA ARG A 146 -4.52 7.85 5.99
C ARG A 146 -3.32 8.77 5.80
N SER A 147 -2.12 8.27 6.08
CA SER A 147 -0.86 9.00 5.88
C SER A 147 -0.61 9.37 4.42
N LYS A 148 -1.11 8.57 3.46
CA LYS A 148 -0.99 8.83 2.02
C LYS A 148 -1.88 9.97 1.52
N TYR A 149 -3.09 10.10 2.08
CA TYR A 149 -4.13 10.95 1.50
C TYR A 149 -4.62 12.06 2.42
N LEU A 150 -4.36 12.01 3.74
CA LEU A 150 -4.74 13.08 4.65
C LEU A 150 -3.59 14.07 4.85
N PRO A 151 -3.84 15.38 4.76
CA PRO A 151 -2.82 16.41 4.98
C PRO A 151 -2.23 16.34 6.39
N GLY A 152 -0.91 16.52 6.50
CA GLY A 152 -0.21 16.65 7.78
C GLY A 152 0.21 15.36 8.46
N LEU A 153 -0.15 14.18 7.95
CA LEU A 153 0.25 12.89 8.52
C LEU A 153 1.57 12.36 7.94
N SER A 154 1.99 12.85 6.79
CA SER A 154 3.29 12.53 6.21
C SER A 154 3.96 13.79 5.67
N ARG A 155 5.29 13.82 5.75
CA ARG A 155 6.14 14.88 5.17
C ARG A 155 6.99 14.27 4.06
N LYS A 156 7.09 14.97 2.93
CA LYS A 156 7.93 14.61 1.79
C LYS A 156 9.15 15.52 1.75
N ILE A 157 10.33 14.95 1.63
CA ILE A 157 11.59 15.68 1.55
C ILE A 157 12.29 15.26 0.25
N THR A 158 12.43 16.19 -0.69
CA THR A 158 13.08 15.96 -2.00
C THR A 158 14.27 16.90 -2.16
N PRO A 159 15.46 16.39 -2.46
CA PRO A 159 15.86 14.99 -2.40
C PRO A 159 15.89 14.46 -0.97
N ILE A 160 15.89 13.12 -0.83
CA ILE A 160 16.12 12.47 0.47
C ILE A 160 17.47 12.94 1.06
N ALA A 161 17.49 13.27 2.35
CA ALA A 161 18.65 13.83 3.02
C ALA A 161 19.65 12.73 3.44
N VAL A 162 20.36 12.13 2.49
CA VAL A 162 21.44 11.15 2.67
C VAL A 162 22.73 11.68 2.05
N SER A 163 23.85 10.96 2.20
CA SER A 163 25.09 11.30 1.50
C SER A 163 24.93 11.18 -0.03
N ASP A 164 25.76 11.89 -0.78
CA ASP A 164 25.74 11.82 -2.26
C ASP A 164 25.98 10.39 -2.76
N ASP A 165 26.83 9.61 -2.10
CA ASP A 165 27.07 8.21 -2.44
C ASP A 165 25.79 7.36 -2.26
N HIS A 166 25.07 7.53 -1.16
CA HIS A 166 23.80 6.84 -0.93
C HIS A 166 22.71 7.31 -1.89
N LEU A 167 22.67 8.62 -2.19
CA LEU A 167 21.73 9.17 -3.17
C LEU A 167 21.94 8.53 -4.54
N GLN A 168 23.18 8.46 -4.99
CA GLN A 168 23.53 7.84 -6.26
C GLN A 168 23.28 6.33 -6.25
N ALA A 169 23.56 5.64 -5.14
CA ALA A 169 23.26 4.21 -5.01
C ALA A 169 21.75 3.92 -5.11
N ILE A 170 20.89 4.73 -4.46
CA ILE A 170 19.42 4.59 -4.61
C ILE A 170 19.00 4.74 -6.06
N ARG A 171 19.49 5.78 -6.73
CA ARG A 171 19.16 6.03 -8.14
C ARG A 171 19.58 4.87 -9.03
N SER A 172 20.83 4.41 -8.90
CA SER A 172 21.36 3.30 -9.71
C SER A 172 20.61 1.99 -9.49
N GLU A 173 20.21 1.66 -8.25
CA GLU A 173 19.40 0.47 -7.98
C GLU A 173 18.00 0.57 -8.56
N CYS A 174 17.37 1.76 -8.52
CA CYS A 174 16.08 2.00 -9.15
C CYS A 174 16.16 1.90 -10.68
N GLU A 175 17.20 2.47 -11.31
CA GLU A 175 17.45 2.36 -12.76
C GLU A 175 17.65 0.90 -13.17
N ARG A 176 18.47 0.16 -12.41
CA ARG A 176 18.71 -1.27 -12.63
C ARG A 176 17.42 -2.12 -12.56
N LEU A 177 16.58 -1.86 -11.55
CA LEU A 177 15.29 -2.57 -11.42
C LEU A 177 14.33 -2.20 -12.56
N TYR A 178 14.28 -0.93 -12.93
CA TYR A 178 13.45 -0.43 -14.03
C TYR A 178 13.78 -1.14 -15.35
N ASP A 179 15.06 -1.25 -15.68
CA ASP A 179 15.54 -1.96 -16.87
C ASP A 179 15.31 -3.47 -16.78
N TYR A 180 15.58 -4.07 -15.63
CA TYR A 180 15.36 -5.51 -15.40
C TYR A 180 13.91 -5.94 -15.59
N LEU A 181 12.95 -5.09 -15.15
CA LEU A 181 11.52 -5.36 -15.32
C LEU A 181 10.96 -4.93 -16.70
N GLY A 182 11.79 -4.36 -17.56
CA GLY A 182 11.40 -3.95 -18.91
C GLY A 182 10.39 -2.80 -18.93
N PHE A 183 10.47 -1.85 -18.02
CA PHE A 183 9.61 -0.66 -18.05
C PHE A 183 10.02 0.29 -19.17
N HIS A 184 9.03 0.92 -19.82
CA HIS A 184 9.29 1.69 -21.04
C HIS A 184 9.12 3.20 -20.90
N THR A 185 8.13 3.68 -20.18
CA THR A 185 7.84 5.12 -20.10
C THR A 185 8.32 5.70 -18.77
N TYR A 186 7.71 5.26 -17.67
CA TYR A 186 8.11 5.63 -16.33
C TYR A 186 7.65 4.56 -15.31
N ALA A 187 8.31 4.55 -14.17
CA ALA A 187 7.84 3.84 -12.99
C ALA A 187 8.14 4.66 -11.74
N ARG A 188 7.32 4.49 -10.70
CA ARG A 188 7.65 4.91 -9.34
C ARG A 188 8.11 3.68 -8.58
N ILE A 189 9.31 3.72 -8.06
CA ILE A 189 9.92 2.63 -7.29
C ILE A 189 10.02 3.09 -5.84
N ASP A 190 9.31 2.39 -4.96
CA ASP A 190 9.34 2.64 -3.53
C ASP A 190 10.34 1.69 -2.86
N GLY A 191 11.00 2.14 -1.80
CA GLY A 191 12.02 1.36 -1.11
C GLY A 191 12.46 1.96 0.21
N PHE A 192 13.45 1.31 0.83
CA PHE A 192 14.04 1.72 2.10
C PHE A 192 15.55 1.75 1.99
N ILE A 193 16.19 2.67 2.72
CA ILE A 193 17.62 2.65 3.00
C ILE A 193 17.83 2.57 4.51
N ASN A 194 18.53 1.54 4.97
CA ASN A 194 18.79 1.36 6.39
C ASN A 194 20.03 2.17 6.88
N ALA A 195 20.33 2.10 8.17
CA ALA A 195 21.42 2.85 8.77
C ALA A 195 22.81 2.45 8.21
N GLU A 196 22.95 1.22 7.74
CA GLU A 196 24.19 0.70 7.11
C GLU A 196 24.30 1.08 5.62
N GLY A 197 23.33 1.84 5.08
CA GLY A 197 23.31 2.22 3.67
C GLY A 197 22.83 1.13 2.71
N LYS A 198 22.29 0.01 3.21
CA LYS A 198 21.73 -1.05 2.39
C LYS A 198 20.36 -0.64 1.87
N ILE A 199 20.15 -0.81 0.57
CA ILE A 199 18.93 -0.45 -0.14
C ILE A 199 18.05 -1.69 -0.32
N PHE A 200 16.77 -1.52 -0.03
CA PHE A 200 15.72 -2.52 -0.21
C PHE A 200 14.63 -1.93 -1.11
N LEU A 201 14.47 -2.48 -2.30
CA LEU A 201 13.39 -2.07 -3.21
C LEU A 201 12.14 -2.88 -2.90
N ASN A 202 11.00 -2.20 -2.79
CA ASN A 202 9.76 -2.82 -2.34
C ASN A 202 8.77 -2.98 -3.50
N ALA A 203 8.23 -1.87 -4.01
CA ALA A 203 7.11 -1.93 -4.95
C ALA A 203 7.29 -0.98 -6.13
N PRO A 204 7.49 -1.49 -7.36
CA PRO A 204 7.37 -0.68 -8.54
C PRO A 204 5.90 -0.43 -8.89
N ASN A 205 5.57 0.84 -9.17
CA ASN A 205 4.23 1.29 -9.53
C ASN A 205 4.26 1.93 -10.92
N THR A 206 3.61 1.32 -11.90
CA THR A 206 3.55 1.85 -13.27
C THR A 206 2.45 2.90 -13.46
N PRO A 207 1.21 2.74 -12.96
CA PRO A 207 0.28 3.86 -12.87
C PRO A 207 0.48 4.61 -11.54
N SER A 208 1.23 5.70 -11.56
CA SER A 208 1.37 6.56 -10.38
C SER A 208 0.52 7.81 -10.51
N GLY A 209 -0.08 8.26 -9.40
CA GLY A 209 -0.90 9.45 -9.38
C GLY A 209 -0.12 10.71 -9.78
N MET A 210 -0.72 11.54 -10.64
CA MET A 210 -0.15 12.81 -11.11
C MET A 210 -0.91 14.02 -10.55
N LEU A 211 -1.20 14.01 -9.24
CA LEU A 211 -1.74 15.16 -8.54
C LEU A 211 -0.64 16.23 -8.33
N PRO A 212 -0.99 17.50 -8.13
CA PRO A 212 -0.01 18.57 -7.90
C PRO A 212 0.98 18.26 -6.76
N SER A 213 0.55 17.52 -5.73
CA SER A 213 1.37 17.08 -4.60
C SER A 213 2.06 15.73 -4.80
N SER A 214 2.05 15.19 -6.02
CA SER A 214 2.66 13.87 -6.31
C SER A 214 4.18 13.93 -6.30
N PHE A 215 4.82 12.77 -6.11
CA PHE A 215 6.28 12.63 -6.21
C PHE A 215 6.82 13.05 -7.56
N PHE A 216 6.05 12.83 -8.64
CA PHE A 216 6.43 13.22 -9.99
C PHE A 216 6.85 14.68 -10.09
N PHE A 217 6.00 15.59 -9.66
CA PHE A 217 6.25 17.01 -9.83
C PHE A 217 7.27 17.56 -8.84
N HIS A 218 7.34 16.98 -7.63
CA HIS A 218 8.39 17.34 -6.67
C HIS A 218 9.77 16.97 -7.21
N GLN A 219 9.93 15.75 -7.72
CA GLN A 219 11.22 15.28 -8.25
C GLN A 219 11.56 15.95 -9.59
N ALA A 220 10.58 16.23 -10.44
CA ALA A 220 10.78 16.99 -11.67
C ALA A 220 11.26 18.42 -11.41
N ALA A 221 10.77 19.06 -10.35
CA ALA A 221 11.20 20.41 -9.97
C ALA A 221 12.69 20.46 -9.60
N GLU A 222 13.22 19.42 -8.96
CA GLU A 222 14.64 19.31 -8.62
C GLU A 222 15.57 19.27 -9.84
N ILE A 223 15.05 18.88 -10.99
CA ILE A 223 15.77 18.91 -12.27
C ILE A 223 15.34 20.09 -13.17
N GLY A 224 14.65 21.09 -12.59
CA GLY A 224 14.27 22.33 -13.26
C GLY A 224 13.05 22.25 -14.17
N LEU A 225 12.25 21.17 -14.12
CA LEU A 225 11.06 21.00 -14.95
C LEU A 225 9.79 21.37 -14.20
N ASN A 226 8.99 22.27 -14.73
CA ASN A 226 7.63 22.47 -14.27
C ASN A 226 6.69 21.33 -14.71
N PRO A 227 5.48 21.19 -14.14
CA PRO A 227 4.59 20.08 -14.47
C PRO A 227 4.29 19.93 -15.97
N SER A 228 4.06 21.02 -16.70
CA SER A 228 3.77 20.98 -18.14
C SER A 228 4.99 20.49 -18.95
N GLN A 229 6.17 21.00 -18.62
CA GLN A 229 7.43 20.58 -19.24
C GLN A 229 7.72 19.10 -18.98
N PHE A 230 7.49 18.65 -17.75
CA PHE A 230 7.71 17.25 -17.36
C PHE A 230 6.76 16.30 -18.09
N LEU A 231 5.47 16.61 -18.18
CA LEU A 231 4.51 15.82 -18.95
C LEU A 231 4.87 15.78 -20.43
N SER A 232 5.26 16.91 -21.01
CA SER A 232 5.72 16.97 -22.41
C SER A 232 6.98 16.15 -22.63
N PHE A 233 7.89 16.12 -21.66
CA PHE A 233 9.11 15.30 -21.69
C PHE A 233 8.76 13.81 -21.70
N ILE A 234 7.91 13.34 -20.78
CA ILE A 234 7.45 11.94 -20.71
C ILE A 234 6.80 11.51 -22.05
N ILE A 235 5.91 12.35 -22.59
CA ILE A 235 5.24 12.04 -23.87
C ILE A 235 6.27 11.90 -25.01
N ARG A 236 7.21 12.83 -25.14
CA ARG A 236 8.26 12.77 -26.18
C ARG A 236 9.10 11.51 -26.07
N CYS A 237 9.54 11.15 -24.85
CA CYS A 237 10.38 9.97 -24.64
C CYS A 237 9.63 8.65 -24.82
N SER A 238 8.29 8.64 -24.71
CA SER A 238 7.48 7.43 -24.89
C SER A 238 7.08 7.15 -26.35
N VAL A 239 7.08 8.16 -27.23
CA VAL A 239 6.66 8.02 -28.64
C VAL A 239 7.57 7.08 -29.44
N PRO A 240 8.92 7.15 -29.34
CA PRO A 240 9.79 6.30 -30.14
C PRO A 240 9.58 4.80 -29.91
N GLU A 241 9.14 4.39 -28.73
CA GLU A 241 8.85 2.98 -28.45
C GLU A 241 7.53 2.49 -29.02
N ARG A 242 6.50 3.35 -29.02
CA ARG A 242 5.19 3.03 -29.62
C ARG A 242 5.21 2.90 -31.14
N LEU A 243 6.25 3.42 -31.78
CA LEU A 243 6.43 3.34 -33.25
C LEU A 243 7.25 2.11 -33.68
N LYS A 244 7.71 1.29 -32.73
CA LYS A 244 8.47 0.05 -32.98
C LYS A 244 7.57 -1.20 -33.06
N ASP A 245 6.33 -1.09 -32.65
CA ASP A 245 5.28 -2.12 -32.74
C ASP A 245 4.43 -1.87 -34.02
#